data_d9207187d72bab9efcd8aea1626af7a8
#
_entry.id   d9207187d72bab9efcd8aea1626af7a8
#
_cell.length_a   1.000
_cell.length_b   1.000
_cell.length_c   1.000
_cell.angle_alpha   90.00
_cell.angle_beta   90.00
_cell.angle_gamma   90.00
#
_symmetry.space_group_name_H-M   'P 1'
#
loop_
_entity.id
_entity.type
_entity.pdbx_description
1 polymer ?
#
loop_
_entity_poly.entity_id
_entity_poly.type
_entity_poly.pdbx_seq_one_letter_code
_entity_poly.pdbx_strand_id
1 'polypeptide(L)'
;MWRIIILALVSITAVSGWSHGAKDPVNRREAISDGFLFGGGIVSALSRPQNAIASPSSVPTTPSSIILSEWDPLAYKNFPLEGQSVFPPPFLPPITNKATYRYSLGRDTWALEQLLAFANVTATIRTNVVKLSSGGLWVCGPLWPTKEYCKLLDELGEVTEVVLPVNALEHKAAMKQFVQRYQKAKVWVAPGQYGPFGECGAIKAGMSADQIKKVVHDASKTMGYHISGVLPIGSLSKDSAESVMPKNLRPSWINDGTFGVETLYVELPENAGPVSESAFHHKASNTLFVTDAVVCVPSSTDFPIQPIFETYFDATVLSDPTFWPRTVLQAVFLPLRAESDSLGTQYYPGYEALANRLVRAPILRAFADARSPHEVRSWVNNIVRNSKFDRIITAHFASPINASPSLFADAFEHLNENATSESLSSALPPITCQDWSTLDSLNSFIGDNKLGAPVVYDYKAGCRGV
;
A
#
# COMPACT_ATOMS: atom_id res chain seq x y z
N MET A 1 3.99 12.45 -7.69
CA MET A 1 2.67 12.17 -7.07
C MET A 1 2.64 12.48 -5.58
N TRP A 2 3.40 11.79 -4.74
CA TRP A 2 3.36 12.00 -3.29
C TRP A 2 3.71 13.43 -2.84
N ARG A 3 4.66 14.12 -3.49
CA ARG A 3 4.91 15.55 -3.21
C ARG A 3 3.66 16.41 -3.41
N ILE A 4 2.86 16.08 -4.40
CA ILE A 4 1.62 16.79 -4.75
C ILE A 4 0.51 16.43 -3.78
N ILE A 5 0.35 15.13 -3.48
CA ILE A 5 -0.61 14.67 -2.48
C ILE A 5 -0.33 15.30 -1.11
N ILE A 6 0.93 15.40 -0.73
CA ILE A 6 1.37 16.06 0.51
C ILE A 6 1.01 17.54 0.51
N LEU A 7 1.38 18.26 -0.55
CA LEU A 7 1.08 19.70 -0.67
C LEU A 7 -0.42 19.95 -0.69
N ALA A 8 -1.18 19.10 -1.38
CA ALA A 8 -2.63 19.22 -1.44
C ALA A 8 -3.31 18.85 -0.12
N LEU A 9 -2.86 17.84 0.59
CA LEU A 9 -3.38 17.50 1.92
C LEU A 9 -3.10 18.61 2.93
N VAL A 10 -1.91 19.20 2.91
CA VAL A 10 -1.57 20.37 3.74
C VAL A 10 -2.47 21.57 3.39
N SER A 11 -2.76 21.79 2.11
CA SER A 11 -3.62 22.88 1.66
C SER A 11 -5.09 22.65 2.03
N ILE A 12 -5.60 21.43 1.87
CA ILE A 12 -6.99 21.07 2.22
C ILE A 12 -7.21 21.15 3.74
N THR A 13 -6.24 20.74 4.56
CA THR A 13 -6.33 20.89 6.02
C THR A 13 -6.27 22.34 6.48
N ALA A 14 -5.57 23.21 5.76
CA ALA A 14 -5.53 24.65 6.03
C ALA A 14 -6.85 25.37 5.70
N VAL A 15 -7.55 24.94 4.64
CA VAL A 15 -8.83 25.51 4.21
C VAL A 15 -10.01 25.03 5.08
N SER A 16 -9.92 23.83 5.67
CA SER A 16 -11.00 23.25 6.48
C SER A 16 -11.02 23.70 7.95
N GLY A 17 -10.22 24.68 8.33
CA GLY A 17 -10.26 25.28 9.69
C GLY A 17 -9.83 24.36 10.83
N TRP A 18 -8.99 23.38 10.56
CA TRP A 18 -8.48 22.47 11.57
C TRP A 18 -7.39 23.18 12.38
N SER A 19 -7.79 23.69 13.55
CA SER A 19 -6.88 24.36 14.48
C SER A 19 -5.82 23.39 15.00
N HIS A 20 -4.56 23.77 14.83
CA HIS A 20 -3.40 23.08 15.34
C HIS A 20 -3.37 23.17 16.87
N GLY A 21 -3.69 22.08 17.54
CA GLY A 21 -3.50 21.90 18.97
C GLY A 21 -2.69 20.65 19.31
N ALA A 22 -1.76 20.23 18.45
CA ALA A 22 -0.91 19.08 18.73
C ALA A 22 0.44 19.52 19.30
N LYS A 23 0.52 19.63 20.59
CA LYS A 23 1.79 19.55 21.31
C LYS A 23 2.06 18.07 21.58
N ASP A 24 3.20 17.57 21.06
CA ASP A 24 3.84 16.30 21.40
C ASP A 24 3.16 14.97 21.01
N PRO A 25 3.85 14.09 20.26
CA PRO A 25 3.29 12.79 19.84
C PRO A 25 2.98 11.84 21.01
N VAL A 26 3.50 12.08 22.19
CA VAL A 26 3.21 11.31 23.41
C VAL A 26 1.80 11.57 23.92
N ASN A 27 1.17 12.69 23.59
CA ASN A 27 -0.18 13.08 24.09
C ASN A 27 -1.32 12.83 23.09
N ARG A 28 -1.10 12.03 22.03
CA ARG A 28 -2.22 11.64 21.13
C ARG A 28 -3.32 10.85 21.83
N ARG A 29 -3.02 10.18 22.93
CA ARG A 29 -4.03 9.53 23.79
C ARG A 29 -5.07 10.54 24.30
N GLU A 30 -4.66 11.75 24.69
CA GLU A 30 -5.56 12.78 25.23
C GLU A 30 -6.34 13.52 24.14
N ALA A 31 -5.73 13.77 22.97
CA ALA A 31 -6.42 14.51 21.88
C ALA A 31 -7.55 13.71 21.20
N ILE A 32 -7.56 12.38 21.37
CA ILE A 32 -8.63 11.52 20.84
C ILE A 32 -9.74 11.34 21.89
N SER A 33 -9.42 11.44 23.20
CA SER A 33 -10.40 11.27 24.28
C SER A 33 -11.34 12.46 24.47
N ASP A 34 -10.92 13.69 24.16
CA ASP A 34 -11.71 14.90 24.41
C ASP A 34 -12.80 15.19 23.36
N GLY A 35 -12.92 14.37 22.34
CA GLY A 35 -13.90 14.54 21.26
C GLY A 35 -15.20 13.71 21.39
N PHE A 36 -15.31 12.81 22.35
CA PHE A 36 -16.41 11.83 22.36
C PHE A 36 -17.06 11.61 23.72
N LEU A 37 -18.11 12.34 23.98
CA LEU A 37 -19.18 11.92 24.91
C LEU A 37 -20.52 12.07 24.17
N PHE A 38 -21.19 10.95 23.88
CA PHE A 38 -22.62 10.64 24.00
C PHE A 38 -23.10 9.50 23.08
N GLY A 39 -23.79 8.54 23.67
CA GLY A 39 -24.90 7.79 23.11
C GLY A 39 -24.68 6.32 22.76
N GLY A 40 -24.97 5.41 23.67
CA GLY A 40 -25.08 3.97 23.41
C GLY A 40 -26.42 3.61 22.76
N GLY A 41 -26.42 2.69 21.80
CA GLY A 41 -27.61 2.09 21.20
C GLY A 41 -27.28 0.74 20.54
N ILE A 42 -28.05 -0.28 20.87
CA ILE A 42 -27.94 -1.67 20.42
C ILE A 42 -28.45 -1.77 18.97
N VAL A 43 -27.68 -2.37 18.07
CA VAL A 43 -28.04 -2.52 16.66
C VAL A 43 -28.33 -3.98 16.32
N SER A 44 -29.53 -4.24 15.77
CA SER A 44 -29.90 -5.49 15.13
C SER A 44 -29.44 -5.50 13.68
N ALA A 45 -28.67 -6.50 13.29
CA ALA A 45 -28.17 -6.68 11.94
C ALA A 45 -29.26 -7.12 10.96
N LEU A 46 -29.51 -6.34 9.91
CA LEU A 46 -30.24 -6.77 8.73
C LEU A 46 -29.23 -7.27 7.69
N SER A 47 -29.30 -8.57 7.41
CA SER A 47 -28.48 -9.25 6.42
C SER A 47 -28.91 -8.89 4.98
N ARG A 48 -27.99 -8.32 4.19
CA ARG A 48 -28.09 -8.22 2.74
C ARG A 48 -27.20 -9.30 2.09
N PRO A 49 -27.57 -9.83 0.90
CA PRO A 49 -26.71 -10.79 0.21
C PRO A 49 -25.42 -10.10 -0.20
N GLN A 50 -24.36 -10.46 0.47
CA GLN A 50 -22.98 -10.06 0.16
C GLN A 50 -22.39 -11.16 -0.72
N ASN A 51 -21.75 -10.80 -1.82
CA ASN A 51 -20.69 -11.63 -2.36
C ASN A 51 -19.56 -11.61 -1.32
N ALA A 52 -19.70 -12.47 -0.33
CA ALA A 52 -18.74 -12.57 0.76
C ALA A 52 -17.42 -13.02 0.18
N ILE A 53 -16.42 -12.14 0.25
CA ILE A 53 -15.05 -12.61 0.29
C ILE A 53 -15.02 -13.51 1.52
N ALA A 54 -14.87 -14.82 1.30
CA ALA A 54 -14.85 -15.77 2.39
C ALA A 54 -13.78 -15.30 3.37
N SER A 55 -14.17 -15.12 4.61
CA SER A 55 -13.22 -14.84 5.70
C SER A 55 -12.11 -15.89 5.58
N PRO A 56 -10.83 -15.50 5.68
CA PRO A 56 -9.75 -16.45 5.56
C PRO A 56 -9.92 -17.52 6.64
N SER A 57 -10.48 -18.66 6.25
CA SER A 57 -10.56 -19.85 7.09
C SER A 57 -9.12 -20.30 7.30
N SER A 58 -8.62 -20.19 8.48
CA SER A 58 -7.27 -20.55 8.92
C SER A 58 -6.18 -19.50 8.65
N VAL A 59 -6.25 -18.34 9.27
CA VAL A 59 -5.01 -17.66 9.60
C VAL A 59 -4.56 -18.23 10.93
N PRO A 60 -3.47 -18.96 10.95
CA PRO A 60 -2.99 -19.52 12.19
C PRO A 60 -2.28 -18.48 13.01
N THR A 61 -2.47 -18.60 14.26
CA THR A 61 -1.46 -18.40 15.27
C THR A 61 -1.20 -17.02 15.75
N THR A 62 -1.36 -16.97 17.02
CA THR A 62 -0.81 -16.04 18.00
C THR A 62 0.23 -15.09 17.40
N PRO A 63 -0.02 -13.79 17.44
CA PRO A 63 1.02 -12.80 17.21
C PRO A 63 2.19 -13.09 18.15
N SER A 64 3.40 -13.06 17.62
CA SER A 64 4.59 -13.09 18.49
C SER A 64 4.53 -11.89 19.43
N SER A 65 4.95 -12.08 20.67
CA SER A 65 4.89 -11.12 21.78
C SER A 65 5.12 -9.67 21.34
N ILE A 66 4.22 -8.82 21.76
CA ILE A 66 4.23 -7.41 21.43
C ILE A 66 5.13 -6.70 22.44
N ILE A 67 6.25 -6.25 21.97
CA ILE A 67 7.09 -5.32 22.72
C ILE A 67 7.27 -4.09 21.83
N LEU A 68 6.92 -2.93 22.33
CA LEU A 68 7.34 -1.69 21.69
C LEU A 68 8.86 -1.68 21.66
N SER A 69 9.44 -1.85 20.46
CA SER A 69 10.86 -2.10 20.34
C SER A 69 11.63 -0.85 19.96
N GLU A 70 12.83 -0.72 20.53
CA GLU A 70 13.80 0.27 20.12
C GLU A 70 14.37 -0.04 18.73
N TRP A 71 15.04 0.94 18.14
CA TRP A 71 15.79 0.75 16.90
C TRP A 71 16.86 -0.31 17.01
N ASP A 72 17.08 -1.07 15.94
CA ASP A 72 18.27 -1.90 15.81
C ASP A 72 19.50 -0.99 15.62
N PRO A 73 20.51 -1.04 16.51
CA PRO A 73 21.70 -0.19 16.40
C PRO A 73 22.48 -0.37 15.10
N LEU A 74 22.41 -1.57 14.48
CA LEU A 74 23.09 -1.83 13.20
C LEU A 74 22.39 -1.13 12.03
N ALA A 75 21.06 -1.01 12.08
CA ALA A 75 20.29 -0.28 11.09
C ALA A 75 20.47 1.25 11.25
N TYR A 76 20.81 1.67 12.47
CA TYR A 76 20.81 3.06 12.89
C TYR A 76 22.12 3.81 12.71
N LYS A 77 23.21 3.10 12.43
CA LYS A 77 24.60 3.60 12.49
C LYS A 77 24.89 4.92 11.75
N ASN A 78 24.05 5.34 10.83
CA ASN A 78 24.28 6.54 10.01
C ASN A 78 23.06 7.45 9.91
N PHE A 79 22.15 7.39 10.89
CA PHE A 79 20.92 8.16 10.85
C PHE A 79 20.86 9.18 11.99
N PRO A 80 20.78 10.48 11.71
CA PRO A 80 20.67 11.49 12.75
C PRO A 80 19.24 11.48 13.29
N LEU A 81 19.01 10.90 14.47
CA LEU A 81 17.65 10.70 14.92
C LEU A 81 17.37 10.85 16.40
N GLU A 82 18.02 11.65 17.10
CA GLU A 82 17.39 12.21 18.30
C GLU A 82 16.53 13.41 17.87
N GLY A 83 15.21 13.17 17.81
CA GLY A 83 14.21 14.23 17.60
C GLY A 83 14.03 14.78 16.19
N GLN A 84 14.71 14.24 15.18
CA GLN A 84 14.53 14.70 13.80
C GLN A 84 13.74 13.70 12.96
N SER A 85 12.64 14.16 12.38
CA SER A 85 11.92 13.43 11.34
C SER A 85 12.74 13.41 10.07
N VAL A 86 12.83 12.23 9.45
CA VAL A 86 13.41 12.06 8.10
C VAL A 86 12.60 12.78 7.05
N PHE A 87 11.37 13.08 7.37
CA PHE A 87 10.39 13.76 6.54
C PHE A 87 9.92 15.02 7.23
N PRO A 88 9.75 16.11 6.46
CA PRO A 88 9.11 17.29 7.01
C PRO A 88 7.68 16.95 7.47
N PRO A 89 7.15 17.64 8.47
CA PRO A 89 5.73 17.50 8.80
C PRO A 89 4.86 17.56 7.54
N PRO A 90 3.80 16.75 7.43
CA PRO A 90 3.13 15.95 8.46
C PRO A 90 3.62 14.50 8.58
N PHE A 91 4.69 14.11 7.90
CA PHE A 91 5.22 12.75 7.90
C PHE A 91 6.14 12.50 9.11
N LEU A 92 5.55 12.52 10.26
CA LEU A 92 6.20 12.13 11.50
C LEU A 92 5.61 10.80 11.98
N PRO A 93 6.00 9.64 11.40
CA PRO A 93 5.82 8.45 12.18
C PRO A 93 6.67 8.63 13.44
N PRO A 94 6.19 8.28 14.60
CA PRO A 94 7.08 8.06 15.73
C PRO A 94 8.06 6.98 15.29
N ILE A 95 9.27 7.39 15.00
CA ILE A 95 10.31 6.51 14.45
C ILE A 95 10.77 5.53 15.54
N THR A 96 10.60 5.91 16.79
CA THR A 96 10.85 5.09 17.97
C THR A 96 9.56 4.39 18.40
N ASN A 97 9.67 3.20 18.96
CA ASN A 97 8.57 2.42 19.53
C ASN A 97 7.51 1.95 18.53
N LYS A 98 7.92 1.16 17.55
CA LYS A 98 6.99 0.45 16.66
C LYS A 98 6.89 -1.01 17.08
N ALA A 99 5.70 -1.41 17.50
CA ALA A 99 5.37 -2.82 17.65
C ALA A 99 5.34 -3.49 16.28
N THR A 100 5.82 -4.72 16.21
CA THR A 100 5.81 -5.53 15.00
C THR A 100 5.09 -6.84 15.28
N TYR A 101 4.15 -7.18 14.41
CA TYR A 101 3.45 -8.46 14.42
C TYR A 101 3.90 -9.32 13.27
N ARG A 102 4.15 -10.61 13.52
CA ARG A 102 4.48 -11.60 12.50
C ARG A 102 3.38 -12.64 12.41
N TYR A 103 2.90 -12.89 11.20
CA TYR A 103 1.95 -13.93 10.89
C TYR A 103 2.53 -14.94 9.91
N SER A 104 2.26 -16.23 10.12
CA SER A 104 2.45 -17.23 9.08
C SER A 104 1.27 -17.18 8.11
N LEU A 105 1.55 -17.06 6.84
CA LEU A 105 0.55 -17.12 5.77
C LEU A 105 0.51 -18.51 5.11
N GLY A 106 1.27 -19.48 5.67
CA GLY A 106 1.46 -20.81 5.11
C GLY A 106 2.31 -20.84 3.84
N ARG A 107 2.65 -22.02 3.36
CA ARG A 107 3.40 -22.20 2.11
C ARG A 107 4.72 -21.41 2.08
N ASP A 108 5.48 -21.43 3.18
CA ASP A 108 6.75 -20.71 3.38
C ASP A 108 6.64 -19.18 3.13
N THR A 109 5.50 -18.62 3.48
CA THR A 109 5.23 -17.18 3.40
C THR A 109 4.83 -16.60 4.75
N TRP A 110 5.27 -15.39 5.04
CA TRP A 110 4.96 -14.65 6.27
C TRP A 110 4.67 -13.19 5.96
N ALA A 111 3.91 -12.57 6.85
CA ALA A 111 3.71 -11.13 6.91
C ALA A 111 4.27 -10.59 8.23
N LEU A 112 4.92 -9.43 8.17
CA LEU A 112 5.27 -8.63 9.34
C LEU A 112 4.59 -7.28 9.21
N GLU A 113 3.93 -6.83 10.27
CA GLU A 113 3.14 -5.60 10.25
C GLU A 113 3.59 -4.61 11.31
N GLN A 114 3.54 -3.34 10.95
CA GLN A 114 3.67 -2.18 11.85
C GLN A 114 2.52 -1.22 11.59
N LEU A 115 2.26 -0.32 12.55
CA LEU A 115 1.31 0.77 12.34
C LEU A 115 1.97 1.88 11.53
N LEU A 116 1.33 2.29 10.45
CA LEU A 116 1.62 3.51 9.73
C LEU A 116 0.72 4.62 10.26
N ALA A 117 1.30 5.72 10.70
CA ALA A 117 0.53 6.90 11.08
C ALA A 117 1.22 8.14 10.56
N PHE A 118 0.49 8.98 9.81
CA PHE A 118 0.95 10.30 9.40
C PHE A 118 -0.24 11.26 9.33
N ALA A 119 -0.07 12.48 9.79
CA ALA A 119 -1.18 13.41 9.97
C ALA A 119 -2.36 12.72 10.68
N ASN A 120 -3.53 12.69 10.05
CA ASN A 120 -4.72 12.02 10.56
C ASN A 120 -4.96 10.63 9.95
N VAL A 121 -4.03 10.16 9.13
CA VAL A 121 -4.13 8.83 8.49
C VAL A 121 -3.47 7.80 9.38
N THR A 122 -4.19 6.73 9.67
CA THR A 122 -3.69 5.57 10.39
C THR A 122 -4.06 4.30 9.61
N ALA A 123 -3.07 3.47 9.33
CA ALA A 123 -3.27 2.22 8.62
C ALA A 123 -2.22 1.18 9.05
N THR A 124 -2.48 -0.08 8.78
CA THR A 124 -1.43 -1.10 8.83
C THR A 124 -0.52 -0.97 7.61
N ILE A 125 0.77 -1.26 7.81
CA ILE A 125 1.74 -1.42 6.72
C ILE A 125 2.46 -2.75 6.89
N ARG A 126 2.64 -3.47 5.78
CA ARG A 126 3.08 -4.87 5.80
C ARG A 126 4.30 -5.11 4.94
N THR A 127 5.28 -5.84 5.51
CA THR A 127 6.32 -6.55 4.77
C THR A 127 5.83 -7.95 4.44
N ASN A 128 6.04 -8.38 3.22
CA ASN A 128 5.82 -9.76 2.81
C ASN A 128 7.16 -10.51 2.71
N VAL A 129 7.22 -11.71 3.29
CA VAL A 129 8.43 -12.54 3.34
C VAL A 129 8.14 -13.90 2.72
N VAL A 130 9.01 -14.32 1.82
CA VAL A 130 8.96 -15.67 1.21
C VAL A 130 10.30 -16.33 1.38
N LYS A 131 10.30 -17.60 1.82
CA LYS A 131 11.50 -18.41 1.85
C LYS A 131 11.78 -18.99 0.46
N LEU A 132 12.92 -18.63 -0.08
CA LEU A 132 13.34 -19.08 -1.41
C LEU A 132 13.82 -20.52 -1.35
N SER A 133 13.81 -21.21 -2.49
CA SER A 133 14.38 -22.56 -2.64
C SER A 133 15.88 -22.62 -2.30
N SER A 134 16.60 -21.51 -2.42
CA SER A 134 17.99 -21.35 -1.98
C SER A 134 18.17 -21.34 -0.45
N GLY A 135 17.07 -21.29 0.32
CA GLY A 135 17.06 -21.18 1.78
C GLY A 135 17.06 -19.74 2.31
N GLY A 136 17.39 -18.74 1.48
CA GLY A 136 17.34 -17.35 1.85
C GLY A 136 15.94 -16.75 1.86
N LEU A 137 15.80 -15.56 2.41
CA LEU A 137 14.52 -14.84 2.45
C LEU A 137 14.45 -13.78 1.35
N TRP A 138 13.32 -13.75 0.66
CA TRP A 138 12.87 -12.65 -0.18
C TRP A 138 11.95 -11.76 0.66
N VAL A 139 12.32 -10.48 0.80
CA VAL A 139 11.64 -9.50 1.66
C VAL A 139 11.12 -8.36 0.80
N CYS A 140 9.81 -8.23 0.71
CA CYS A 140 9.14 -7.22 -0.11
C CYS A 140 8.47 -6.15 0.76
N GLY A 141 8.74 -4.89 0.47
CA GLY A 141 8.25 -3.74 1.22
C GLY A 141 8.76 -3.71 2.67
N PRO A 142 10.09 -3.63 2.90
CA PRO A 142 10.62 -3.64 4.26
C PRO A 142 10.06 -2.52 5.11
N LEU A 143 9.84 -2.82 6.38
CA LEU A 143 9.39 -1.87 7.40
C LEU A 143 10.58 -1.27 8.17
N TRP A 144 10.27 -0.38 9.10
CA TRP A 144 11.26 0.23 9.96
C TRP A 144 11.99 -0.84 10.78
N PRO A 145 13.33 -0.92 10.68
CA PRO A 145 14.12 -2.00 11.28
C PRO A 145 14.34 -1.77 12.78
N THR A 146 13.27 -1.92 13.56
CA THR A 146 13.35 -1.99 15.02
C THR A 146 14.01 -3.30 15.44
N LYS A 147 14.52 -3.37 16.67
CA LYS A 147 15.11 -4.60 17.23
C LYS A 147 14.15 -5.79 17.13
N GLU A 148 12.88 -5.56 17.44
CA GLU A 148 11.86 -6.60 17.37
C GLU A 148 11.62 -7.06 15.93
N TYR A 149 11.44 -6.12 14.99
CA TYR A 149 11.25 -6.45 13.58
C TYR A 149 12.42 -7.28 13.03
N CYS A 150 13.65 -6.83 13.29
CA CYS A 150 14.84 -7.57 12.84
C CYS A 150 14.93 -8.95 13.47
N LYS A 151 14.66 -9.08 14.79
CA LYS A 151 14.63 -10.37 15.47
C LYS A 151 13.61 -11.32 14.86
N LEU A 152 12.37 -10.84 14.67
CA LEU A 152 11.30 -11.64 14.08
C LEU A 152 11.62 -12.09 12.66
N LEU A 153 12.33 -11.26 11.89
CA LEU A 153 12.76 -11.57 10.53
C LEU A 153 13.94 -12.56 10.54
N ASP A 154 14.96 -12.31 11.36
CA ASP A 154 16.16 -13.15 11.47
C ASP A 154 15.83 -14.59 11.94
N GLU A 155 14.77 -14.78 12.74
CA GLU A 155 14.26 -16.11 13.13
C GLU A 155 13.74 -16.93 11.94
N LEU A 156 13.34 -16.31 10.83
CA LEU A 156 12.87 -17.00 9.63
C LEU A 156 14.02 -17.46 8.72
N GLY A 157 15.15 -16.77 8.75
CA GLY A 157 16.33 -17.08 7.97
C GLY A 157 17.16 -15.88 7.57
N GLU A 158 18.17 -16.08 6.73
CA GLU A 158 19.02 -15.01 6.20
C GLU A 158 18.28 -14.20 5.12
N VAL A 159 18.27 -12.88 5.25
CA VAL A 159 17.74 -11.97 4.22
C VAL A 159 18.73 -11.91 3.06
N THR A 160 18.36 -12.46 1.92
CA THR A 160 19.21 -12.50 0.72
C THR A 160 18.72 -11.59 -0.41
N GLU A 161 17.40 -11.33 -0.46
CA GLU A 161 16.79 -10.51 -1.50
C GLU A 161 15.81 -9.51 -0.85
N VAL A 162 15.95 -8.24 -1.21
CA VAL A 162 15.12 -7.15 -0.72
C VAL A 162 14.45 -6.48 -1.91
N VAL A 163 13.16 -6.23 -1.84
CA VAL A 163 12.39 -5.65 -2.93
C VAL A 163 11.62 -4.44 -2.45
N LEU A 164 11.80 -3.29 -3.12
CA LEU A 164 10.94 -2.13 -3.01
C LEU A 164 9.96 -2.15 -4.19
N PRO A 165 8.69 -2.57 -3.97
CA PRO A 165 7.75 -2.88 -5.05
C PRO A 165 7.11 -1.64 -5.69
N VAL A 166 7.18 -0.49 -5.03
CA VAL A 166 6.53 0.77 -5.43
C VAL A 166 7.47 1.95 -5.26
N ASN A 167 7.12 3.09 -5.79
CA ASN A 167 7.81 4.34 -5.51
C ASN A 167 7.09 5.24 -4.48
N ALA A 168 6.07 4.71 -3.80
CA ALA A 168 5.35 5.40 -2.74
C ALA A 168 6.25 5.64 -1.52
N LEU A 169 6.04 6.78 -0.85
CA LEU A 169 6.95 7.29 0.16
C LEU A 169 6.97 6.42 1.43
N GLU A 170 5.81 5.97 1.88
CA GLU A 170 5.63 5.16 3.08
C GLU A 170 6.37 3.82 3.01
N HIS A 171 6.45 3.23 1.83
CA HIS A 171 7.19 1.98 1.61
C HIS A 171 8.69 2.19 1.44
N LYS A 172 9.06 3.34 0.94
CA LYS A 172 10.46 3.71 0.67
C LYS A 172 11.18 4.23 1.90
N ALA A 173 10.45 4.80 2.85
CA ALA A 173 10.99 5.51 3.99
C ALA A 173 11.97 4.68 4.83
N ALA A 174 11.68 3.40 5.03
CA ALA A 174 12.49 2.49 5.83
C ALA A 174 13.69 1.87 5.08
N MET A 175 13.73 1.98 3.75
CA MET A 175 14.65 1.20 2.91
C MET A 175 16.13 1.42 3.24
N LYS A 176 16.54 2.67 3.41
CA LYS A 176 17.96 2.97 3.66
C LYS A 176 18.47 2.29 4.93
N GLN A 177 17.72 2.39 6.02
CA GLN A 177 18.05 1.78 7.31
C GLN A 177 18.00 0.26 7.22
N PHE A 178 16.99 -0.27 6.53
CA PHE A 178 16.86 -1.72 6.35
C PHE A 178 18.05 -2.30 5.57
N VAL A 179 18.45 -1.67 4.47
CA VAL A 179 19.61 -2.09 3.67
C VAL A 179 20.91 -1.97 4.46
N GLN A 180 21.05 -0.96 5.32
CA GLN A 180 22.19 -0.83 6.22
C GLN A 180 22.28 -1.98 7.24
N ARG A 181 21.15 -2.52 7.66
CA ARG A 181 21.10 -3.70 8.55
C ARG A 181 21.43 -4.99 7.80
N TYR A 182 20.96 -5.13 6.55
CA TYR A 182 21.09 -6.34 5.73
C TYR A 182 21.97 -6.10 4.51
N GLN A 183 23.23 -5.68 4.74
CA GLN A 183 24.17 -5.22 3.70
C GLN A 183 24.53 -6.28 2.64
N LYS A 184 24.38 -7.57 2.96
CA LYS A 184 24.66 -8.67 2.02
C LYS A 184 23.50 -8.96 1.07
N ALA A 185 22.32 -8.46 1.38
CA ALA A 185 21.14 -8.70 0.56
C ALA A 185 21.22 -7.94 -0.76
N LYS A 186 20.76 -8.57 -1.84
CA LYS A 186 20.56 -7.90 -3.11
C LYS A 186 19.29 -7.05 -3.06
N VAL A 187 19.36 -5.84 -3.57
CA VAL A 187 18.28 -4.86 -3.50
C VAL A 187 17.71 -4.62 -4.88
N TRP A 188 16.43 -4.86 -5.03
CA TRP A 188 15.64 -4.65 -6.24
C TRP A 188 14.59 -3.60 -6.02
N VAL A 189 14.41 -2.70 -6.97
CA VAL A 189 13.43 -1.62 -6.83
C VAL A 189 12.53 -1.52 -8.07
N ALA A 190 11.28 -1.11 -7.86
CA ALA A 190 10.41 -0.69 -8.96
C ALA A 190 11.01 0.54 -9.66
N PRO A 191 10.76 0.76 -10.96
CA PRO A 191 11.29 1.90 -11.71
C PRO A 191 10.77 3.25 -11.17
N GLY A 192 11.41 4.34 -11.59
CA GLY A 192 10.98 5.69 -11.26
C GLY A 192 11.14 6.05 -9.77
N GLN A 193 12.13 5.48 -9.10
CA GLN A 193 12.45 5.89 -7.74
C GLN A 193 12.98 7.31 -7.74
N TYR A 194 12.54 8.10 -6.77
CA TYR A 194 13.01 9.47 -6.57
C TYR A 194 13.60 9.64 -5.16
N GLY A 195 14.51 10.55 -5.02
CA GLY A 195 15.21 10.83 -3.76
C GLY A 195 15.81 12.23 -3.74
N PRO A 196 16.64 12.53 -2.75
CA PRO A 196 17.28 13.84 -2.62
C PRO A 196 18.14 14.25 -3.82
N PHE A 197 18.60 13.25 -4.59
CA PHE A 197 19.54 13.45 -5.71
C PHE A 197 18.88 13.27 -7.08
N GLY A 198 17.55 13.35 -7.16
CA GLY A 198 16.81 13.28 -8.41
C GLY A 198 15.91 12.07 -8.53
N GLU A 199 15.66 11.63 -9.75
CA GLU A 199 14.81 10.50 -10.10
C GLU A 199 15.62 9.52 -10.96
N CYS A 200 15.43 8.22 -10.75
CA CYS A 200 16.00 7.21 -11.63
C CYS A 200 15.04 6.88 -12.78
N GLY A 201 15.61 6.55 -13.93
CA GLY A 201 14.85 6.10 -15.09
C GLY A 201 14.24 4.70 -14.90
N ALA A 202 13.56 4.25 -15.93
CA ALA A 202 12.96 2.93 -16.01
C ALA A 202 13.68 2.05 -17.05
N ILE A 203 13.70 0.74 -16.80
CA ILE A 203 14.19 -0.26 -17.77
C ILE A 203 13.03 -0.61 -18.71
N LYS A 204 13.27 -0.40 -20.01
CA LYS A 204 12.32 -0.72 -21.08
C LYS A 204 12.89 -1.88 -21.92
N ALA A 205 12.02 -2.65 -22.53
CA ALA A 205 12.44 -3.71 -23.47
C ALA A 205 13.30 -3.13 -24.60
N GLY A 206 14.31 -3.87 -25.01
CA GLY A 206 15.26 -3.46 -26.06
C GLY A 206 16.45 -2.63 -25.58
N MET A 207 16.53 -2.28 -24.30
CA MET A 207 17.72 -1.61 -23.76
C MET A 207 18.92 -2.56 -23.73
N SER A 208 20.10 -2.03 -24.08
CA SER A 208 21.36 -2.77 -23.96
C SER A 208 21.73 -3.01 -22.48
N ALA A 209 22.59 -4.00 -22.25
CA ALA A 209 23.09 -4.30 -20.90
C ALA A 209 23.74 -3.07 -20.22
N ASP A 210 24.44 -2.23 -20.99
CA ASP A 210 25.10 -1.04 -20.44
C ASP A 210 24.11 0.08 -20.13
N GLN A 211 23.05 0.23 -20.91
CA GLN A 211 21.94 1.13 -20.57
C GLN A 211 21.24 0.69 -19.30
N ILE A 212 20.98 -0.61 -19.12
CA ILE A 212 20.39 -1.16 -17.90
C ILE A 212 21.31 -0.91 -16.70
N LYS A 213 22.61 -1.19 -16.80
CA LYS A 213 23.58 -0.91 -15.72
C LYS A 213 23.61 0.58 -15.35
N LYS A 214 23.48 1.47 -16.35
CA LYS A 214 23.39 2.91 -16.10
C LYS A 214 22.15 3.26 -15.27
N VAL A 215 20.98 2.73 -15.61
CA VAL A 215 19.74 2.95 -14.83
C VAL A 215 19.92 2.47 -13.39
N VAL A 216 20.53 1.29 -13.16
CA VAL A 216 20.81 0.75 -11.83
C VAL A 216 21.80 1.63 -11.05
N HIS A 217 22.84 2.12 -11.72
CA HIS A 217 23.79 3.06 -11.11
C HIS A 217 23.10 4.37 -10.69
N ASP A 218 22.29 4.94 -11.57
CA ASP A 218 21.55 6.18 -11.29
C ASP A 218 20.55 5.96 -10.15
N ALA A 219 19.89 4.80 -10.09
CA ALA A 219 19.01 4.43 -8.98
C ALA A 219 19.77 4.37 -7.64
N SER A 220 20.95 3.75 -7.61
CA SER A 220 21.80 3.70 -6.42
C SER A 220 22.21 5.09 -5.95
N LYS A 221 22.56 5.97 -6.87
CA LYS A 221 22.88 7.38 -6.57
C LYS A 221 21.66 8.13 -6.02
N THR A 222 20.53 7.99 -6.67
CA THR A 222 19.26 8.65 -6.28
C THR A 222 18.82 8.24 -4.89
N MET A 223 18.91 6.95 -4.56
CA MET A 223 18.46 6.40 -3.28
C MET A 223 19.51 6.54 -2.16
N GLY A 224 20.78 6.76 -2.50
CA GLY A 224 21.88 6.90 -1.54
C GLY A 224 22.27 5.60 -0.82
N TYR A 225 22.03 4.45 -1.46
CA TYR A 225 22.49 3.12 -1.07
C TYR A 225 22.58 2.21 -2.29
N HIS A 226 23.30 1.07 -2.17
CA HIS A 226 23.50 0.14 -3.27
C HIS A 226 22.18 -0.49 -3.71
N ILE A 227 21.89 -0.42 -5.02
CA ILE A 227 20.80 -1.10 -5.71
C ILE A 227 21.42 -2.17 -6.62
N SER A 228 20.95 -3.41 -6.52
CA SER A 228 21.41 -4.54 -7.35
C SER A 228 20.70 -4.57 -8.69
N GLY A 229 19.47 -4.08 -8.76
CA GLY A 229 18.71 -3.96 -10.00
C GLY A 229 17.44 -3.15 -9.88
N VAL A 230 16.98 -2.68 -11.05
CA VAL A 230 15.67 -2.03 -11.24
C VAL A 230 14.80 -3.01 -12.01
N LEU A 231 13.56 -3.21 -11.59
CA LEU A 231 12.61 -4.07 -12.28
C LEU A 231 12.19 -3.42 -13.60
N PRO A 232 12.12 -4.18 -14.71
CA PRO A 232 11.71 -3.63 -16.00
C PRO A 232 10.21 -3.34 -16.03
N ILE A 233 9.79 -2.39 -16.87
CA ILE A 233 8.37 -2.15 -17.14
C ILE A 233 7.77 -3.37 -17.84
N GLY A 234 6.55 -3.73 -17.45
CA GLY A 234 5.80 -4.87 -18.01
C GLY A 234 6.20 -6.19 -17.39
N SER A 235 6.12 -7.26 -18.18
CA SER A 235 6.24 -8.63 -17.72
C SER A 235 7.69 -9.10 -17.63
N LEU A 236 8.08 -9.68 -16.50
CA LEU A 236 9.34 -10.37 -16.32
C LEU A 236 9.11 -11.74 -15.67
N SER A 237 9.55 -12.80 -16.34
CA SER A 237 9.50 -14.18 -15.86
C SER A 237 10.74 -14.95 -16.28
N LYS A 238 10.85 -16.18 -15.85
CA LYS A 238 11.91 -17.11 -16.29
C LYS A 238 11.99 -17.22 -17.82
N ASP A 239 10.82 -17.23 -18.45
CA ASP A 239 10.67 -17.44 -19.90
C ASP A 239 10.67 -16.16 -20.73
N SER A 240 10.85 -15.01 -20.08
CA SER A 240 10.93 -13.73 -20.80
C SER A 240 12.15 -13.67 -21.73
N ALA A 241 11.97 -13.03 -22.89
CA ALA A 241 13.05 -12.85 -23.85
C ALA A 241 14.24 -12.06 -23.27
N GLU A 242 15.44 -12.31 -23.79
CA GLU A 242 16.65 -11.54 -23.43
C GLU A 242 16.49 -10.03 -23.71
N SER A 243 15.67 -9.67 -24.70
CA SER A 243 15.37 -8.26 -25.03
C SER A 243 14.56 -7.52 -23.96
N VAL A 244 13.87 -8.24 -23.05
CA VAL A 244 13.20 -7.61 -21.91
C VAL A 244 14.24 -7.26 -20.85
N MET A 245 15.09 -8.22 -20.50
CA MET A 245 16.21 -8.06 -19.59
C MET A 245 17.15 -9.26 -19.76
N PRO A 246 18.45 -9.06 -19.97
CA PRO A 246 19.44 -10.16 -20.05
C PRO A 246 19.42 -11.02 -18.79
N LYS A 247 19.52 -12.35 -18.94
CA LYS A 247 19.43 -13.32 -17.80
C LYS A 247 20.43 -13.03 -16.69
N ASN A 248 21.64 -12.60 -17.03
CA ASN A 248 22.68 -12.27 -16.06
C ASN A 248 22.42 -11.00 -15.26
N LEU A 249 21.44 -10.19 -15.68
CA LEU A 249 20.99 -8.98 -14.96
C LEU A 249 19.67 -9.19 -14.23
N ARG A 250 19.01 -10.35 -14.38
CA ARG A 250 17.76 -10.68 -13.69
C ARG A 250 18.02 -11.13 -12.25
N PRO A 251 17.02 -10.91 -11.35
CA PRO A 251 17.03 -11.55 -10.02
C PRO A 251 17.10 -13.09 -10.12
N SER A 252 17.77 -13.72 -9.16
CA SER A 252 17.86 -15.19 -9.09
C SER A 252 16.47 -15.83 -9.00
N TRP A 253 15.58 -15.26 -8.22
CA TRP A 253 14.20 -15.71 -8.03
C TRP A 253 13.27 -15.54 -9.26
N ILE A 254 13.70 -14.79 -10.27
CA ILE A 254 13.09 -14.82 -11.61
C ILE A 254 13.69 -15.95 -12.44
N ASN A 255 15.02 -16.08 -12.44
CA ASN A 255 15.72 -17.06 -13.26
C ASN A 255 15.37 -18.51 -12.87
N ASP A 256 15.15 -18.78 -11.58
CA ASP A 256 14.73 -20.10 -11.09
C ASP A 256 13.21 -20.34 -11.25
N GLY A 257 12.46 -19.29 -11.55
CA GLY A 257 11.02 -19.36 -11.79
C GLY A 257 10.17 -19.32 -10.53
N THR A 258 10.73 -18.93 -9.37
CA THR A 258 10.00 -18.75 -8.11
C THR A 258 8.91 -17.72 -8.27
N PHE A 259 9.22 -16.57 -8.94
CA PHE A 259 8.28 -15.51 -9.21
C PHE A 259 8.11 -15.20 -10.71
N GLY A 260 6.94 -14.69 -11.06
CA GLY A 260 6.70 -13.81 -12.20
C GLY A 260 6.42 -12.40 -11.69
N VAL A 261 6.76 -11.38 -12.48
CA VAL A 261 6.56 -9.97 -12.10
C VAL A 261 5.87 -9.23 -13.23
N GLU A 262 4.89 -8.41 -12.87
CA GLU A 262 4.24 -7.44 -13.75
C GLU A 262 4.45 -6.05 -13.16
N THR A 263 5.19 -5.19 -13.86
CA THR A 263 5.49 -3.84 -13.38
C THR A 263 4.72 -2.79 -14.13
N LEU A 264 3.84 -2.08 -13.40
CA LEU A 264 3.20 -0.85 -13.84
C LEU A 264 4.19 0.30 -13.74
N TYR A 265 4.24 1.12 -14.78
CA TYR A 265 4.94 2.39 -14.77
C TYR A 265 4.13 3.42 -15.53
N VAL A 266 3.67 4.43 -14.83
CA VAL A 266 2.89 5.54 -15.35
C VAL A 266 3.73 6.80 -15.23
N GLU A 267 4.10 7.38 -16.36
CA GLU A 267 4.81 8.64 -16.41
C GLU A 267 3.78 9.78 -16.31
N LEU A 268 3.79 10.49 -15.18
CA LEU A 268 2.95 11.65 -15.00
C LEU A 268 3.77 12.90 -15.37
N PRO A 269 3.38 13.66 -16.41
CA PRO A 269 4.12 14.85 -16.81
C PRO A 269 4.14 15.95 -15.72
N GLU A 270 5.09 16.87 -15.86
CA GLU A 270 5.18 18.13 -15.13
C GLU A 270 5.40 18.05 -13.61
N ASN A 271 6.46 17.39 -13.16
CA ASN A 271 6.89 17.36 -11.74
C ASN A 271 6.06 16.49 -10.78
N ALA A 272 5.00 15.81 -11.26
CA ALA A 272 4.27 14.86 -10.44
C ALA A 272 5.09 13.60 -10.08
N GLY A 273 6.12 13.33 -10.89
CA GLY A 273 6.87 12.08 -10.84
C GLY A 273 6.05 10.88 -11.30
N PRO A 274 6.67 9.76 -11.63
CA PRO A 274 5.97 8.56 -12.06
C PRO A 274 5.21 7.90 -10.91
N VAL A 275 4.26 7.05 -11.28
CA VAL A 275 3.66 6.04 -10.40
C VAL A 275 4.15 4.68 -10.87
N SER A 276 4.70 3.89 -9.97
CA SER A 276 5.10 2.53 -10.28
C SER A 276 4.66 1.55 -9.21
N GLU A 277 4.26 0.38 -9.64
CA GLU A 277 3.94 -0.75 -8.79
C GLU A 277 4.31 -2.06 -9.49
N SER A 278 4.98 -2.96 -8.77
CA SER A 278 5.32 -4.29 -9.23
C SER A 278 4.48 -5.32 -8.48
N ALA A 279 3.70 -6.10 -9.24
CA ALA A 279 2.97 -7.25 -8.74
C ALA A 279 3.80 -8.52 -8.90
N PHE A 280 3.85 -9.36 -7.88
CA PHE A 280 4.67 -10.58 -7.86
C PHE A 280 3.78 -11.81 -7.74
N HIS A 281 3.82 -12.67 -8.73
CA HIS A 281 3.15 -13.95 -8.69
C HIS A 281 4.11 -15.02 -8.16
N HIS A 282 3.96 -15.44 -6.92
CA HIS A 282 4.69 -16.57 -6.31
C HIS A 282 4.03 -17.88 -6.70
N LYS A 283 4.67 -18.62 -7.60
CA LYS A 283 4.07 -19.82 -8.24
C LYS A 283 3.79 -20.95 -7.25
N ALA A 284 4.73 -21.22 -6.32
CA ALA A 284 4.60 -22.33 -5.38
C ALA A 284 3.42 -22.17 -4.41
N SER A 285 3.05 -20.93 -4.08
CA SER A 285 1.95 -20.67 -3.16
C SER A 285 0.66 -20.19 -3.86
N ASN A 286 0.63 -20.09 -5.19
CA ASN A 286 -0.47 -19.52 -5.96
C ASN A 286 -0.90 -18.14 -5.43
N THR A 287 0.09 -17.30 -5.07
CA THR A 287 -0.16 -16.03 -4.41
C THR A 287 0.26 -14.87 -5.30
N LEU A 288 -0.61 -13.87 -5.43
CA LEU A 288 -0.26 -12.57 -5.99
C LEU A 288 0.06 -11.60 -4.85
N PHE A 289 1.29 -11.09 -4.81
CA PHE A 289 1.67 -9.99 -3.93
C PHE A 289 1.53 -8.67 -4.67
N VAL A 290 0.77 -7.75 -4.10
CA VAL A 290 0.64 -6.37 -4.56
C VAL A 290 0.84 -5.43 -3.37
N THR A 291 1.06 -4.16 -3.63
CA THR A 291 1.28 -3.17 -2.57
C THR A 291 0.03 -2.33 -2.38
N ASP A 292 -0.19 -1.39 -3.27
CA ASP A 292 -1.28 -0.40 -3.19
C ASP A 292 -2.35 -0.59 -4.26
N ALA A 293 -2.11 -1.50 -5.22
CA ALA A 293 -2.98 -1.72 -6.37
C ALA A 293 -4.44 -1.94 -5.99
N VAL A 294 -4.65 -2.77 -4.99
CA VAL A 294 -5.98 -3.08 -4.45
C VAL A 294 -5.89 -3.18 -2.93
N VAL A 295 -7.02 -2.96 -2.28
CA VAL A 295 -7.19 -3.14 -0.84
C VAL A 295 -8.47 -3.92 -0.56
N CYS A 296 -8.50 -4.60 0.59
CA CYS A 296 -9.71 -5.18 1.15
C CYS A 296 -9.84 -4.67 2.58
N VAL A 297 -10.87 -3.88 2.80
CA VAL A 297 -11.16 -3.29 4.12
C VAL A 297 -12.13 -4.22 4.85
N PRO A 298 -11.76 -4.78 6.00
CA PRO A 298 -12.71 -5.58 6.78
C PRO A 298 -13.79 -4.68 7.40
N SER A 299 -14.94 -5.25 7.68
CA SER A 299 -16.07 -4.53 8.31
C SER A 299 -15.85 -4.18 9.78
N SER A 300 -14.81 -4.71 10.39
CA SER A 300 -14.44 -4.47 11.78
C SER A 300 -12.92 -4.46 11.94
N THR A 301 -12.45 -4.10 13.13
CA THR A 301 -11.03 -4.20 13.51
C THR A 301 -10.62 -5.61 13.94
N ASP A 302 -11.39 -6.65 13.61
CA ASP A 302 -11.06 -8.02 13.96
C ASP A 302 -9.72 -8.47 13.35
N PHE A 303 -9.21 -9.59 13.82
CA PHE A 303 -7.98 -10.18 13.30
C PHE A 303 -8.01 -10.25 11.74
N PRO A 304 -6.94 -9.94 11.02
CA PRO A 304 -5.55 -9.72 11.52
C PRO A 304 -5.20 -8.27 11.89
N ILE A 305 -6.12 -7.32 11.79
CA ILE A 305 -5.85 -5.89 12.02
C ILE A 305 -5.81 -5.54 13.52
N GLN A 306 -6.70 -6.16 14.31
CA GLN A 306 -6.90 -5.88 15.72
C GLN A 306 -5.61 -5.81 16.55
N PRO A 307 -4.67 -6.76 16.47
CA PRO A 307 -3.52 -6.76 17.38
C PRO A 307 -2.67 -5.51 17.31
N ILE A 308 -2.45 -4.97 16.10
CA ILE A 308 -1.65 -3.75 15.94
C ILE A 308 -2.40 -2.52 16.46
N PHE A 309 -3.73 -2.47 16.28
CA PHE A 309 -4.54 -1.37 16.76
C PHE A 309 -4.68 -1.40 18.29
N GLU A 310 -4.88 -2.56 18.91
CA GLU A 310 -4.93 -2.73 20.37
C GLU A 310 -3.65 -2.29 21.09
N THR A 311 -2.51 -2.34 20.38
CA THR A 311 -1.24 -1.86 20.92
C THR A 311 -1.20 -0.34 21.08
N TYR A 312 -1.93 0.41 20.25
CA TYR A 312 -1.86 1.87 20.19
C TYR A 312 -3.13 2.58 20.63
N PHE A 313 -4.25 1.88 20.71
CA PHE A 313 -5.55 2.47 21.03
C PHE A 313 -6.20 1.72 22.17
N ASP A 314 -6.83 2.45 23.09
CA ASP A 314 -7.54 1.88 24.21
C ASP A 314 -8.86 1.22 23.75
N ALA A 315 -9.33 0.25 24.53
CA ALA A 315 -10.56 -0.48 24.22
C ALA A 315 -11.78 0.44 24.04
N THR A 316 -11.82 1.57 24.75
CA THR A 316 -12.88 2.58 24.60
C THR A 316 -12.89 3.20 23.20
N VAL A 317 -11.71 3.50 22.65
CA VAL A 317 -11.55 4.03 21.29
C VAL A 317 -11.90 2.98 20.26
N LEU A 318 -11.41 1.76 20.44
CA LEU A 318 -11.68 0.66 19.50
C LEU A 318 -13.14 0.21 19.48
N SER A 319 -13.86 0.38 20.59
CA SER A 319 -15.29 0.08 20.69
C SER A 319 -16.20 1.18 20.15
N ASP A 320 -15.65 2.37 19.84
CA ASP A 320 -16.42 3.44 19.18
C ASP A 320 -16.78 3.00 17.75
N PRO A 321 -18.07 2.85 17.41
CA PRO A 321 -18.50 2.40 16.10
C PRO A 321 -18.07 3.31 14.96
N THR A 322 -17.69 4.55 15.25
CA THR A 322 -17.23 5.52 14.26
C THR A 322 -15.72 5.47 14.03
N PHE A 323 -14.95 4.87 14.93
CA PHE A 323 -13.49 4.83 14.87
C PHE A 323 -12.99 4.16 13.60
N TRP A 324 -13.42 2.93 13.36
CA TRP A 324 -12.94 2.15 12.22
C TRP A 324 -13.39 2.73 10.87
N PRO A 325 -14.67 3.07 10.65
CA PRO A 325 -15.10 3.74 9.43
C PRO A 325 -14.31 5.01 9.11
N ARG A 326 -14.07 5.86 10.10
CA ARG A 326 -13.30 7.10 9.92
C ARG A 326 -11.83 6.84 9.59
N THR A 327 -11.21 5.88 10.28
CA THR A 327 -9.84 5.45 10.03
C THR A 327 -9.66 4.99 8.58
N VAL A 328 -10.59 4.17 8.11
CA VAL A 328 -10.58 3.67 6.72
C VAL A 328 -10.76 4.80 5.71
N LEU A 329 -11.79 5.63 5.88
CA LEU A 329 -12.07 6.72 4.94
C LEU A 329 -10.90 7.69 4.82
N GLN A 330 -10.23 8.00 5.93
CA GLN A 330 -9.02 8.81 5.93
C GLN A 330 -7.87 8.13 5.16
N ALA A 331 -7.69 6.82 5.35
CA ALA A 331 -6.62 6.08 4.70
C ALA A 331 -6.81 5.92 3.18
N VAL A 332 -8.07 5.89 2.71
CA VAL A 332 -8.40 5.79 1.28
C VAL A 332 -8.73 7.14 0.64
N PHE A 333 -8.64 8.24 1.39
CA PHE A 333 -8.88 9.63 0.96
C PHE A 333 -10.33 9.91 0.51
N LEU A 334 -11.29 9.25 1.12
CA LEU A 334 -12.71 9.58 0.97
C LEU A 334 -13.18 10.52 2.09
N PRO A 335 -14.23 11.33 1.85
CA PRO A 335 -14.74 12.25 2.85
C PRO A 335 -15.33 11.53 4.06
N LEU A 336 -15.21 12.14 5.23
CA LEU A 336 -15.85 11.67 6.47
C LEU A 336 -17.33 12.04 6.50
N ARG A 337 -18.06 11.74 5.43
CA ARG A 337 -19.48 12.02 5.30
C ARG A 337 -20.28 10.97 6.09
N ALA A 338 -20.94 11.43 7.13
CA ALA A 338 -21.83 10.61 7.92
C ALA A 338 -23.29 10.88 7.56
N GLU A 339 -24.09 9.83 7.61
CA GLU A 339 -25.55 9.88 7.51
C GLU A 339 -26.17 9.20 8.73
N SER A 340 -27.46 9.41 8.95
CA SER A 340 -28.21 8.72 9.99
C SER A 340 -29.29 7.86 9.36
N ASP A 341 -29.47 6.65 9.88
CA ASP A 341 -30.58 5.80 9.51
C ASP A 341 -31.91 6.28 10.11
N SER A 342 -33.00 5.57 9.83
CA SER A 342 -34.33 5.89 10.36
C SER A 342 -34.45 5.79 11.90
N LEU A 343 -33.47 5.18 12.55
CA LEU A 343 -33.39 5.07 14.01
C LEU A 343 -32.44 6.10 14.61
N GLY A 344 -31.83 6.98 13.79
CA GLY A 344 -30.86 7.97 14.22
C GLY A 344 -29.44 7.42 14.41
N THR A 345 -29.16 6.18 14.01
CA THR A 345 -27.82 5.60 14.10
C THR A 345 -26.94 6.18 12.99
N GLN A 346 -25.81 6.71 13.41
CA GLN A 346 -24.83 7.27 12.46
C GLN A 346 -24.09 6.16 11.71
N TYR A 347 -23.95 6.32 10.40
CA TYR A 347 -23.16 5.45 9.54
C TYR A 347 -22.41 6.26 8.47
N TYR A 348 -21.46 5.64 7.78
CA TYR A 348 -20.61 6.26 6.78
C TYR A 348 -20.78 5.55 5.42
N PRO A 349 -21.60 6.10 4.49
CA PRO A 349 -21.89 5.44 3.21
C PRO A 349 -20.65 5.05 2.41
N GLY A 350 -19.64 5.92 2.38
CA GLY A 350 -18.37 5.63 1.69
C GLY A 350 -17.64 4.42 2.27
N TYR A 351 -17.67 4.26 3.60
CA TYR A 351 -17.10 3.08 4.27
C TYR A 351 -17.91 1.80 3.99
N GLU A 352 -19.25 1.87 4.13
CA GLU A 352 -20.12 0.73 3.84
C GLU A 352 -19.97 0.23 2.40
N ALA A 353 -19.72 1.15 1.48
CA ALA A 353 -19.46 0.81 0.08
C ALA A 353 -18.18 -0.01 -0.11
N LEU A 354 -17.16 0.20 0.72
CA LEU A 354 -15.84 -0.44 0.61
C LEU A 354 -15.73 -1.72 1.44
N ALA A 355 -16.48 -1.81 2.55
CA ALA A 355 -16.31 -2.88 3.54
C ALA A 355 -16.46 -4.28 2.92
N ASN A 356 -15.53 -5.18 3.26
CA ASN A 356 -15.46 -6.57 2.80
C ASN A 356 -15.40 -6.76 1.27
N ARG A 357 -14.88 -5.76 0.55
CA ARG A 357 -14.70 -5.85 -0.90
C ARG A 357 -13.22 -5.71 -1.27
N LEU A 358 -12.83 -6.42 -2.32
CA LEU A 358 -11.57 -6.14 -3.01
C LEU A 358 -11.80 -4.94 -3.93
N VAL A 359 -11.11 -3.83 -3.66
CA VAL A 359 -11.33 -2.58 -4.39
C VAL A 359 -10.02 -1.98 -4.86
N ARG A 360 -10.03 -1.35 -6.02
CA ARG A 360 -8.98 -0.43 -6.42
C ARG A 360 -9.00 0.76 -5.46
N ALA A 361 -7.86 1.06 -4.83
CA ALA A 361 -7.77 2.17 -3.89
C ALA A 361 -8.27 3.48 -4.53
N PRO A 362 -9.26 4.18 -3.96
CA PRO A 362 -9.87 5.36 -4.59
C PRO A 362 -8.87 6.43 -4.99
N ILE A 363 -7.84 6.65 -4.16
CA ILE A 363 -6.76 7.61 -4.45
C ILE A 363 -5.99 7.23 -5.73
N LEU A 364 -5.67 5.96 -5.93
CA LEU A 364 -4.97 5.52 -7.14
C LEU A 364 -5.87 5.56 -8.37
N ARG A 365 -7.16 5.26 -8.21
CA ARG A 365 -8.15 5.40 -9.26
C ARG A 365 -8.26 6.85 -9.73
N ALA A 366 -8.34 7.80 -8.81
CA ALA A 366 -8.41 9.22 -9.13
C ALA A 366 -7.10 9.80 -9.71
N PHE A 367 -5.95 9.23 -9.35
CA PHE A 367 -4.65 9.76 -9.77
C PHE A 367 -4.02 9.03 -10.94
N ALA A 368 -3.74 7.74 -10.79
CA ALA A 368 -3.04 6.97 -11.80
C ALA A 368 -3.99 6.57 -12.93
N ASP A 369 -5.11 5.96 -12.60
CA ASP A 369 -6.04 5.41 -13.58
C ASP A 369 -6.70 6.52 -14.42
N ALA A 370 -7.04 7.63 -13.77
CA ALA A 370 -7.63 8.80 -14.46
C ALA A 370 -6.69 9.48 -15.47
N ARG A 371 -5.38 9.27 -15.36
CA ARG A 371 -4.37 9.91 -16.21
C ARG A 371 -3.70 8.96 -17.20
N SER A 372 -3.69 7.68 -16.88
CA SER A 372 -3.03 6.65 -17.70
C SER A 372 -3.85 5.34 -17.74
N PRO A 373 -5.11 5.41 -18.20
CA PRO A 373 -6.01 4.27 -18.19
C PRO A 373 -5.50 3.10 -19.04
N HIS A 374 -4.80 3.36 -20.12
CA HIS A 374 -4.28 2.33 -21.04
C HIS A 374 -3.16 1.51 -20.39
N GLU A 375 -2.21 2.17 -19.73
CA GLU A 375 -1.08 1.53 -19.07
C GLU A 375 -1.58 0.66 -17.91
N VAL A 376 -2.49 1.20 -17.09
CA VAL A 376 -3.09 0.46 -15.97
C VAL A 376 -3.90 -0.73 -16.47
N ARG A 377 -4.73 -0.56 -17.49
CA ARG A 377 -5.50 -1.66 -18.09
C ARG A 377 -4.60 -2.75 -18.67
N SER A 378 -3.55 -2.35 -19.40
CA SER A 378 -2.57 -3.29 -19.96
C SER A 378 -1.90 -4.11 -18.86
N TRP A 379 -1.50 -3.47 -17.78
CA TRP A 379 -0.90 -4.11 -16.62
C TRP A 379 -1.85 -5.12 -15.95
N VAL A 380 -3.11 -4.74 -15.71
CA VAL A 380 -4.15 -5.64 -15.18
C VAL A 380 -4.36 -6.85 -16.09
N ASN A 381 -4.51 -6.62 -17.39
CA ASN A 381 -4.70 -7.69 -18.37
C ASN A 381 -3.51 -8.66 -18.41
N ASN A 382 -2.29 -8.15 -18.25
CA ASN A 382 -1.10 -8.99 -18.18
C ASN A 382 -1.08 -9.85 -16.91
N ILE A 383 -1.42 -9.29 -15.75
CA ILE A 383 -1.56 -10.05 -14.50
C ILE A 383 -2.57 -11.18 -14.69
N VAL A 384 -3.76 -10.88 -15.18
CA VAL A 384 -4.83 -11.86 -15.39
C VAL A 384 -4.43 -12.97 -16.34
N ARG A 385 -3.70 -12.63 -17.41
CA ARG A 385 -3.25 -13.59 -18.43
C ARG A 385 -2.10 -14.47 -17.96
N ASN A 386 -1.14 -13.87 -17.26
CA ASN A 386 0.15 -14.50 -16.97
C ASN A 386 0.24 -15.12 -15.59
N SER A 387 -0.74 -14.84 -14.69
CA SER A 387 -0.68 -15.27 -13.30
C SER A 387 -1.88 -16.13 -12.92
N LYS A 388 -1.61 -17.27 -12.31
CA LYS A 388 -2.64 -18.14 -11.70
C LYS A 388 -2.50 -18.04 -10.19
N PHE A 389 -3.46 -17.44 -9.54
CA PHE A 389 -3.47 -17.31 -8.09
C PHE A 389 -4.87 -17.56 -7.52
N ASP A 390 -4.90 -17.98 -6.27
CA ASP A 390 -6.10 -18.20 -5.47
C ASP A 390 -6.19 -17.24 -4.29
N ARG A 391 -5.14 -16.43 -4.07
CA ARG A 391 -5.09 -15.42 -3.02
C ARG A 391 -4.23 -14.22 -3.41
N ILE A 392 -4.59 -13.07 -2.83
CA ILE A 392 -3.82 -11.83 -2.94
C ILE A 392 -3.31 -11.43 -1.54
N ILE A 393 -2.09 -10.91 -1.48
CA ILE A 393 -1.55 -10.29 -0.28
C ILE A 393 -1.18 -8.86 -0.61
N THR A 394 -1.75 -7.92 0.15
CA THR A 394 -1.59 -6.47 0.00
C THR A 394 -0.70 -5.90 1.10
N ALA A 395 -0.22 -4.68 0.94
CA ALA A 395 0.57 -4.02 1.99
C ALA A 395 -0.29 -3.39 3.09
N HIS A 396 -1.57 -3.15 2.83
CA HIS A 396 -2.48 -2.47 3.75
C HIS A 396 -3.74 -3.29 3.99
N PHE A 397 -4.40 -3.05 5.14
CA PHE A 397 -5.66 -3.67 5.55
C PHE A 397 -5.64 -5.22 5.59
N ALA A 398 -6.76 -5.85 5.26
CA ALA A 398 -6.88 -7.30 5.39
C ALA A 398 -6.02 -8.06 4.38
N SER A 399 -5.38 -9.12 4.84
CA SER A 399 -4.62 -10.10 4.06
C SER A 399 -4.42 -11.38 4.87
N PRO A 400 -4.35 -12.56 4.22
CA PRO A 400 -4.53 -12.80 2.79
C PRO A 400 -5.99 -12.63 2.34
N ILE A 401 -6.20 -12.30 1.07
CA ILE A 401 -7.52 -12.15 0.46
C ILE A 401 -7.72 -13.32 -0.50
N ASN A 402 -8.77 -14.11 -0.32
CA ASN A 402 -9.14 -15.14 -1.29
C ASN A 402 -9.65 -14.47 -2.56
N ALA A 403 -8.90 -14.55 -3.64
CA ALA A 403 -9.22 -13.87 -4.89
C ALA A 403 -8.62 -14.59 -6.09
N SER A 404 -9.42 -14.70 -7.14
CA SER A 404 -8.99 -15.17 -8.46
C SER A 404 -8.49 -14.00 -9.33
N PRO A 405 -7.84 -14.30 -10.48
CA PRO A 405 -7.51 -13.26 -11.47
C PRO A 405 -8.74 -12.49 -11.97
N SER A 406 -9.92 -13.11 -12.08
CA SER A 406 -11.14 -12.41 -12.46
C SER A 406 -11.60 -11.42 -11.39
N LEU A 407 -11.62 -11.81 -10.12
CA LEU A 407 -11.97 -10.90 -9.02
C LEU A 407 -10.97 -9.73 -8.91
N PHE A 408 -9.70 -9.96 -9.22
CA PHE A 408 -8.73 -8.87 -9.32
C PHE A 408 -9.07 -7.91 -10.45
N ALA A 409 -9.45 -8.43 -11.63
CA ALA A 409 -9.86 -7.60 -12.76
C ALA A 409 -11.12 -6.78 -12.47
N ASP A 410 -12.10 -7.35 -11.76
CA ASP A 410 -13.35 -6.69 -11.37
C ASP A 410 -13.10 -5.39 -10.59
N ALA A 411 -12.05 -5.34 -9.77
CA ALA A 411 -11.67 -4.11 -9.06
C ALA A 411 -11.27 -2.96 -10.00
N PHE A 412 -10.96 -3.26 -11.27
CA PHE A 412 -10.57 -2.32 -12.32
C PHE A 412 -11.62 -2.20 -13.43
N GLU A 413 -12.84 -2.67 -13.21
CA GLU A 413 -13.92 -2.66 -14.24
C GLU A 413 -14.19 -1.25 -14.78
N HIS A 414 -13.94 -0.20 -13.99
CA HIS A 414 -14.01 1.18 -14.47
C HIS A 414 -13.10 1.48 -15.66
N LEU A 415 -12.05 0.70 -15.89
CA LEU A 415 -11.15 0.84 -17.03
C LEU A 415 -11.56 0.01 -18.26
N ASN A 416 -12.63 -0.77 -18.17
CA ASN A 416 -13.14 -1.58 -19.26
C ASN A 416 -13.89 -0.68 -20.26
N GLU A 417 -13.39 -0.56 -21.49
CA GLU A 417 -14.01 0.26 -22.56
C GLU A 417 -15.40 -0.23 -22.97
N ASN A 418 -15.69 -1.51 -22.71
CA ASN A 418 -16.98 -2.12 -23.00
C ASN A 418 -17.84 -2.26 -21.73
N ALA A 419 -17.47 -1.58 -20.65
CA ALA A 419 -18.24 -1.63 -19.40
C ALA A 419 -19.66 -1.13 -19.62
N THR A 420 -20.62 -1.89 -19.12
CA THR A 420 -22.02 -1.50 -19.06
C THR A 420 -22.36 -1.00 -17.66
N SER A 421 -23.48 -0.27 -17.51
CA SER A 421 -23.95 0.14 -16.18
C SER A 421 -24.16 -1.06 -15.25
N GLU A 422 -24.54 -2.21 -15.79
CA GLU A 422 -24.71 -3.44 -15.03
C GLU A 422 -23.37 -4.03 -14.59
N SER A 423 -22.35 -4.13 -15.47
CA SER A 423 -21.02 -4.63 -15.11
C SER A 423 -20.36 -3.72 -14.08
N LEU A 424 -20.43 -2.40 -14.26
CA LEU A 424 -19.90 -1.43 -13.31
C LEU A 424 -20.58 -1.56 -11.92
N SER A 425 -21.91 -1.69 -11.90
CA SER A 425 -22.65 -1.79 -10.63
C SER A 425 -22.46 -3.11 -9.90
N SER A 426 -22.12 -4.18 -10.60
CA SER A 426 -21.84 -5.49 -10.01
C SER A 426 -20.40 -5.61 -9.51
N ALA A 427 -19.43 -5.11 -10.26
CA ALA A 427 -18.01 -5.25 -9.99
C ALA A 427 -17.48 -4.19 -9.01
N LEU A 428 -17.91 -2.94 -9.15
CA LEU A 428 -17.35 -1.83 -8.39
C LEU A 428 -18.10 -1.59 -7.06
N PRO A 429 -17.39 -1.03 -6.05
CA PRO A 429 -18.05 -0.63 -4.82
C PRO A 429 -19.08 0.47 -5.09
N PRO A 430 -20.25 0.42 -4.40
CA PRO A 430 -21.34 1.37 -4.62
C PRO A 430 -21.08 2.75 -3.98
N ILE A 431 -19.90 3.32 -4.23
CA ILE A 431 -19.53 4.66 -3.74
C ILE A 431 -20.45 5.69 -4.39
N THR A 432 -21.02 6.60 -3.61
CA THR A 432 -21.85 7.67 -4.17
C THR A 432 -20.98 8.70 -4.88
N CYS A 433 -21.54 9.40 -5.89
CA CYS A 433 -20.78 10.43 -6.59
C CYS A 433 -20.33 11.56 -5.65
N GLN A 434 -21.06 11.80 -4.57
CA GLN A 434 -20.70 12.78 -3.54
C GLN A 434 -19.47 12.35 -2.71
N ASP A 435 -19.25 11.06 -2.51
CA ASP A 435 -18.10 10.55 -1.75
C ASP A 435 -16.76 10.71 -2.49
N TRP A 436 -16.76 11.14 -3.73
CA TRP A 436 -15.56 11.49 -4.48
C TRP A 436 -15.09 12.94 -4.28
N SER A 437 -15.84 13.75 -3.53
CA SER A 437 -15.61 15.21 -3.42
C SER A 437 -14.20 15.60 -2.93
N THR A 438 -13.60 14.83 -2.01
CA THR A 438 -12.21 15.06 -1.57
C THR A 438 -11.22 14.87 -2.71
N LEU A 439 -11.40 13.81 -3.49
CA LEU A 439 -10.53 13.50 -4.64
C LEU A 439 -10.78 14.43 -5.82
N ASP A 440 -12.03 14.89 -6.01
CA ASP A 440 -12.37 15.94 -6.98
C ASP A 440 -11.63 17.25 -6.65
N SER A 441 -11.67 17.66 -5.38
CA SER A 441 -10.98 18.87 -4.92
C SER A 441 -9.46 18.76 -5.11
N LEU A 442 -8.90 17.58 -4.85
CA LEU A 442 -7.49 17.32 -5.04
C LEU A 442 -7.09 17.34 -6.53
N ASN A 443 -7.89 16.74 -7.40
CA ASN A 443 -7.66 16.77 -8.85
C ASN A 443 -7.78 18.19 -9.42
N SER A 444 -8.74 18.99 -8.94
CA SER A 444 -8.87 20.40 -9.32
C SER A 444 -7.63 21.20 -8.89
N PHE A 445 -7.18 21.02 -7.63
CA PHE A 445 -5.96 21.67 -7.13
C PHE A 445 -4.73 21.36 -8.00
N ILE A 446 -4.57 20.08 -8.41
CA ILE A 446 -3.47 19.66 -9.28
C ILE A 446 -3.57 20.32 -10.65
N GLY A 447 -4.76 20.36 -11.23
CA GLY A 447 -5.02 20.99 -12.53
C GLY A 447 -4.78 22.49 -12.50
N ASP A 448 -5.36 23.20 -11.53
CA ASP A 448 -5.27 24.66 -11.39
C ASP A 448 -3.82 25.13 -11.19
N ASN A 449 -3.03 24.35 -10.48
CA ASN A 449 -1.62 24.66 -10.22
C ASN A 449 -0.65 24.02 -11.21
N LYS A 450 -1.13 23.35 -12.27
CA LYS A 450 -0.31 22.68 -13.29
C LYS A 450 0.73 21.71 -12.67
N LEU A 451 0.34 20.99 -11.64
CA LEU A 451 1.21 20.07 -10.91
C LEU A 451 1.26 18.66 -11.51
N GLY A 452 0.45 18.36 -12.52
CA GLY A 452 0.40 17.06 -13.18
C GLY A 452 -0.41 17.07 -14.45
N ALA A 453 -0.40 15.93 -15.17
CA ALA A 453 -1.22 15.74 -16.36
C ALA A 453 -2.71 15.96 -16.08
N PRO A 454 -3.47 16.39 -17.07
CA PRO A 454 -4.92 16.49 -16.94
C PRO A 454 -5.54 15.10 -16.73
N VAL A 455 -6.70 15.09 -16.07
CA VAL A 455 -7.55 13.91 -15.99
C VAL A 455 -8.11 13.64 -17.40
N VAL A 456 -7.87 12.46 -17.94
CA VAL A 456 -8.31 12.05 -19.28
C VAL A 456 -9.38 10.96 -19.24
N TYR A 457 -9.67 10.41 -18.08
CA TYR A 457 -10.62 9.33 -17.90
C TYR A 457 -11.51 9.56 -16.67
N ASP A 458 -12.80 9.16 -16.77
CA ASP A 458 -13.75 9.29 -15.67
C ASP A 458 -13.48 8.25 -14.57
N TYR A 459 -12.71 8.65 -13.55
CA TYR A 459 -12.41 7.80 -12.40
C TYR A 459 -13.64 7.56 -11.49
N LYS A 460 -14.74 8.29 -11.69
CA LYS A 460 -16.00 8.11 -10.95
C LYS A 460 -16.95 7.14 -11.65
N ALA A 461 -16.58 6.58 -12.81
CA ALA A 461 -17.41 5.63 -13.53
C ALA A 461 -17.99 4.56 -12.60
N GLY A 462 -19.30 4.35 -12.64
CA GLY A 462 -20.02 3.47 -11.72
C GLY A 462 -20.36 4.06 -10.36
N CYS A 463 -20.08 5.35 -10.10
CA CYS A 463 -20.61 5.99 -8.88
C CYS A 463 -22.14 6.05 -8.90
N ARG A 464 -22.76 5.94 -7.73
CA ARG A 464 -24.22 6.01 -7.60
C ARG A 464 -24.67 7.45 -7.37
N GLY A 465 -25.71 7.87 -8.13
CA GLY A 465 -26.45 9.08 -7.79
C GLY A 465 -27.06 8.98 -6.40
N VAL A 466 -27.23 10.12 -5.72
CA VAL A 466 -27.91 10.20 -4.43
C VAL A 466 -29.41 10.06 -4.64
#